data_05795bef42daec73b3cb28eff6f4f2b3
#
_entry.id   05795bef42daec73b3cb28eff6f4f2b3
#
_cell.length_a   1.000
_cell.length_b   1.000
_cell.length_c   1.000
_cell.angle_alpha   90.00
_cell.angle_beta   90.00
_cell.angle_gamma   90.00
#
_symmetry.space_group_name_H-M   'P 1'
#
loop_
_entity.id
_entity.type
_entity.pdbx_description
1 polymer ?
#
loop_
_entity_poly.entity_id
_entity_poly.type
_entity_poly.pdbx_seq_one_letter_code
_entity_poly.pdbx_strand_id
1 'polypeptide(L)'
;MVSPSLSCRACSPTCSLQTLVRAGLSPIISARSTTPLFTSLYSSRPSWTVVSRYTLSRESRKAFHSTPHLSSSSPPSRISYRVAVSSTGKGRRFHPLKNAYNFDPSASDAIGVSSDKNPAARRRGRPDSGEDAFFVSRVGSHRQAEQYAEGAEAVAFAVADGVGGWTESRVDPADFSHGICGHMADTALAWDESAEKLRPKQLLQSGYDLVKSDPSVKAGGSTASVGIALPDGRVELANLGDSGSVLLRLAAVHHYSTPQTHGFNTPYQLSVIPPRMRQQASVFGGGYLEDFPRDAAVTNVQMQHGDVLMLATDGVFDNLNNQDILKIVSSRMLVTGAWNATPDHGVGVSDNLRELTVPGGLASAFPPPPGMDAKERKELLRMEAALTLQSLLAASIAGEAKMASVDMRRDGPFAKEAQRYYPGDYYRGGKVDDICALILVAVDESIVANGDGSKS
;
A
#
# COMPACT_ATOMS: atom_id res chain seq x y z
N MET A 1 -4.69 -34.60 50.49
CA MET A 1 -5.31 -33.32 50.15
C MET A 1 -4.17 -32.33 50.02
N VAL A 2 -3.70 -32.12 48.82
CA VAL A 2 -2.70 -31.09 48.50
C VAL A 2 -3.15 -30.50 47.18
N SER A 3 -3.49 -29.21 47.22
CA SER A 3 -3.82 -28.40 46.03
C SER A 3 -2.57 -28.09 45.22
N PRO A 4 -2.61 -28.15 43.88
CA PRO A 4 -1.52 -27.64 43.08
C PRO A 4 -1.68 -26.15 42.80
N SER A 5 -0.68 -25.36 43.17
CA SER A 5 -0.48 -23.98 42.82
C SER A 5 -0.28 -23.82 41.31
N LEU A 6 -1.15 -23.07 40.66
CA LEU A 6 -0.96 -22.62 39.26
C LEU A 6 0.13 -21.53 39.23
N SER A 7 1.32 -21.88 38.76
CA SER A 7 2.36 -20.93 38.40
C SER A 7 2.01 -20.26 37.08
N CYS A 8 1.75 -18.98 37.14
CA CYS A 8 1.60 -18.12 35.98
C CYS A 8 2.93 -18.07 35.22
N ARG A 9 3.01 -18.67 34.02
CA ARG A 9 4.18 -18.54 33.14
C ARG A 9 4.23 -17.12 32.59
N ALA A 10 5.35 -16.48 32.80
CA ALA A 10 5.66 -15.13 32.32
C ALA A 10 5.36 -14.98 30.82
N CYS A 11 4.59 -13.93 30.48
CA CYS A 11 4.36 -13.50 29.11
C CYS A 11 5.69 -13.09 28.46
N SER A 12 6.00 -13.64 27.30
CA SER A 12 7.19 -13.30 26.53
C SER A 12 7.08 -11.85 25.97
N PRO A 13 8.21 -11.15 25.73
CA PRO A 13 8.22 -9.76 25.21
C PRO A 13 7.46 -9.53 23.91
N THR A 14 7.25 -10.58 23.11
CA THR A 14 6.42 -10.54 21.89
C THR A 14 4.94 -10.24 22.17
N CYS A 15 4.47 -10.40 23.43
CA CYS A 15 3.10 -10.09 23.83
C CYS A 15 2.88 -8.56 23.94
N SER A 16 3.89 -7.77 24.24
CA SER A 16 3.78 -6.31 24.42
C SER A 16 3.58 -5.56 23.11
N LEU A 17 4.22 -6.01 22.00
CA LEU A 17 4.03 -5.36 20.70
C LEU A 17 2.70 -5.74 20.06
N GLN A 18 2.23 -6.98 20.27
CA GLN A 18 0.86 -7.35 19.91
C GLN A 18 -0.17 -6.55 20.73
N THR A 19 0.19 -6.11 21.93
CA THR A 19 -0.62 -5.22 22.75
C THR A 19 -0.55 -3.78 22.25
N LEU A 20 0.60 -3.30 21.76
CA LEU A 20 0.73 -1.98 21.13
C LEU A 20 -0.05 -1.91 19.80
N VAL A 21 0.02 -2.94 18.98
CA VAL A 21 -0.82 -3.06 17.78
C VAL A 21 -2.31 -3.19 18.16
N ARG A 22 -2.64 -3.81 19.32
CA ARG A 22 -4.01 -3.97 19.85
C ARG A 22 -4.51 -2.78 20.68
N ALA A 23 -3.65 -2.04 21.36
CA ALA A 23 -4.07 -0.92 22.24
C ALA A 23 -4.75 0.24 21.48
N GLY A 24 -4.54 0.32 20.14
CA GLY A 24 -5.34 1.19 19.28
C GLY A 24 -6.75 0.67 18.95
N LEU A 25 -7.14 -0.51 19.46
CA LEU A 25 -8.42 -1.18 19.19
C LEU A 25 -9.40 -1.15 20.36
N SER A 26 -9.14 -0.39 21.43
CA SER A 26 -10.15 -0.19 22.48
C SER A 26 -11.40 0.45 21.88
N PRO A 27 -12.59 -0.14 22.09
CA PRO A 27 -13.82 0.35 21.50
C PRO A 27 -14.10 1.75 22.04
N ILE A 28 -14.26 2.70 21.15
CA ILE A 28 -14.85 4.00 21.46
C ILE A 28 -16.26 3.72 22.01
N ILE A 29 -16.50 4.11 23.23
CA ILE A 29 -17.75 3.98 23.95
C ILE A 29 -18.91 4.41 23.03
N SER A 30 -19.85 3.50 22.81
CA SER A 30 -21.11 3.72 22.12
C SER A 30 -21.91 4.85 22.80
N ALA A 31 -21.86 6.04 22.24
CA ALA A 31 -22.85 7.06 22.54
C ALA A 31 -24.15 6.65 21.85
N ARG A 32 -25.16 6.32 22.63
CA ARG A 32 -26.54 6.08 22.17
C ARG A 32 -27.05 7.35 21.48
N SER A 33 -27.18 7.33 20.17
CA SER A 33 -27.95 8.33 19.46
C SER A 33 -29.39 7.86 19.37
N THR A 34 -30.28 8.62 19.99
CA THR A 34 -31.72 8.52 19.83
C THR A 34 -32.10 9.03 18.45
N THR A 35 -32.70 8.17 17.66
CA THR A 35 -33.30 8.46 16.34
C THR A 35 -34.61 9.22 16.50
N PRO A 36 -34.88 10.26 15.69
CA PRO A 36 -36.24 10.64 15.37
C PRO A 36 -36.63 10.03 14.03
N LEU A 37 -37.78 9.37 14.04
CA LEU A 37 -38.53 8.91 12.90
C LEU A 37 -38.91 10.10 12.00
N PHE A 38 -38.55 10.01 10.70
CA PHE A 38 -39.24 10.82 9.67
C PHE A 38 -39.82 9.92 8.61
N THR A 39 -41.13 10.08 8.49
CA THR A 39 -42.04 9.44 7.57
C THR A 39 -41.79 9.84 6.12
N SER A 40 -41.88 8.85 5.25
CA SER A 40 -41.97 8.91 3.80
C SER A 40 -43.15 9.77 3.31
N LEU A 41 -42.89 10.64 2.33
CA LEU A 41 -43.89 11.10 1.38
C LEU A 41 -43.30 11.12 -0.04
N TYR A 42 -43.90 10.31 -0.88
CA TYR A 42 -43.77 10.32 -2.35
C TYR A 42 -44.31 11.64 -2.92
N SER A 43 -43.62 12.26 -3.87
CA SER A 43 -44.27 13.12 -4.90
C SER A 43 -43.39 13.29 -6.13
N SER A 44 -43.92 12.82 -7.22
CA SER A 44 -43.83 13.11 -8.65
C SER A 44 -42.98 14.26 -9.18
N ARG A 45 -42.33 13.95 -10.34
CA ARG A 45 -41.68 14.87 -11.30
C ARG A 45 -42.66 15.95 -11.83
N PRO A 46 -42.13 17.10 -12.29
CA PRO A 46 -42.16 17.35 -13.72
C PRO A 46 -40.91 17.97 -14.36
N SER A 47 -40.76 17.68 -15.63
CA SER A 47 -39.82 18.24 -16.60
C SER A 47 -40.16 19.67 -16.95
N TRP A 48 -39.17 20.58 -16.99
CA TRP A 48 -39.28 21.85 -17.73
C TRP A 48 -38.00 22.14 -18.49
N THR A 49 -38.10 22.14 -19.79
CA THR A 49 -37.17 22.70 -20.74
C THR A 49 -37.40 24.20 -20.83
N VAL A 50 -36.43 25.04 -20.56
CA VAL A 50 -36.50 26.46 -20.91
C VAL A 50 -35.21 26.85 -21.65
N VAL A 51 -35.41 27.11 -22.94
CA VAL A 51 -34.45 27.81 -23.80
C VAL A 51 -34.62 29.31 -23.52
N SER A 52 -33.56 29.99 -23.11
CA SER A 52 -33.56 31.45 -23.13
C SER A 52 -32.28 31.96 -23.81
N ARG A 53 -32.54 32.63 -24.95
CA ARG A 53 -31.56 33.45 -25.67
C ARG A 53 -31.39 34.76 -24.92
N TYR A 54 -30.15 35.12 -24.58
CA TYR A 54 -29.84 36.51 -24.23
C TYR A 54 -28.83 37.09 -25.22
N THR A 55 -29.20 38.22 -25.76
CA THR A 55 -28.50 39.11 -26.67
C THR A 55 -27.33 39.79 -25.99
N LEU A 56 -26.23 39.86 -26.70
CA LEU A 56 -25.00 40.59 -26.33
C LEU A 56 -25.27 42.11 -26.34
N SER A 57 -25.11 42.76 -25.22
CA SER A 57 -24.86 44.22 -25.16
C SER A 57 -23.40 44.47 -24.91
N ARG A 58 -22.88 45.38 -25.74
CA ARG A 58 -21.47 45.78 -25.82
C ARG A 58 -21.32 47.01 -24.91
N GLU A 59 -20.66 46.83 -23.75
CA GLU A 59 -20.27 47.97 -22.94
C GLU A 59 -18.85 47.86 -22.43
N SER A 60 -18.12 48.92 -22.75
CA SER A 60 -16.97 49.59 -22.11
C SER A 60 -15.89 48.73 -21.42
N ARG A 61 -14.78 48.59 -22.12
CA ARG A 61 -13.48 48.18 -21.53
C ARG A 61 -12.95 49.28 -20.62
N LYS A 62 -13.02 49.09 -19.28
CA LYS A 62 -12.12 49.77 -18.36
C LYS A 62 -10.88 48.92 -18.21
N ALA A 63 -9.73 49.43 -18.61
CA ALA A 63 -8.42 48.84 -18.39
C ALA A 63 -8.12 48.84 -16.88
N PHE A 64 -8.12 47.66 -16.27
CA PHE A 64 -7.51 47.47 -14.95
C PHE A 64 -6.01 47.37 -15.14
N HIS A 65 -5.27 48.36 -14.65
CA HIS A 65 -3.84 48.24 -14.43
C HIS A 65 -3.63 47.19 -13.31
N SER A 66 -3.29 45.96 -13.69
CA SER A 66 -2.74 45.00 -12.75
C SER A 66 -1.30 45.40 -12.47
N THR A 67 -1.05 45.90 -11.27
CA THR A 67 0.30 45.88 -10.68
C THR A 67 0.79 44.43 -10.71
N PRO A 68 2.02 44.16 -11.19
CA PRO A 68 2.56 42.81 -11.05
C PRO A 68 2.75 42.55 -9.56
N HIS A 69 1.87 41.71 -8.99
CA HIS A 69 2.19 41.03 -7.77
C HIS A 69 3.44 40.20 -8.07
N LEU A 70 4.56 40.62 -7.49
CA LEU A 70 5.70 39.74 -7.26
C LEU A 70 5.14 38.58 -6.41
N SER A 71 4.69 37.52 -7.08
CA SER A 71 4.50 36.24 -6.45
C SER A 71 5.89 35.83 -5.97
N SER A 72 6.13 35.90 -4.67
CA SER A 72 7.20 35.15 -4.06
C SER A 72 6.94 33.69 -4.43
N SER A 73 7.64 33.18 -5.44
CA SER A 73 7.61 31.77 -5.79
C SER A 73 8.23 31.05 -4.59
N SER A 74 7.39 30.51 -3.73
CA SER A 74 7.83 29.48 -2.81
C SER A 74 8.63 28.46 -3.61
N PRO A 75 9.77 28.00 -3.11
CA PRO A 75 10.52 26.95 -3.78
C PRO A 75 9.57 25.79 -4.09
N PRO A 76 9.72 25.12 -5.24
CA PRO A 76 8.86 24.00 -5.59
C PRO A 76 8.89 22.97 -4.46
N SER A 77 7.72 22.48 -4.05
CA SER A 77 7.61 21.48 -3.01
C SER A 77 8.41 20.24 -3.42
N ARG A 78 9.08 19.65 -2.44
CA ARG A 78 10.04 18.60 -2.63
C ARG A 78 9.64 17.40 -1.79
N ILE A 79 8.93 16.48 -2.42
CA ILE A 79 8.37 15.32 -1.75
C ILE A 79 9.38 14.19 -1.74
N SER A 80 9.71 13.70 -0.55
CA SER A 80 10.36 12.41 -0.35
C SER A 80 9.34 11.37 0.09
N TYR A 81 9.59 10.11 -0.25
CA TYR A 81 8.68 9.01 0.05
C TYR A 81 9.32 8.08 1.08
N ARG A 82 8.65 7.96 2.22
CA ARG A 82 9.01 7.00 3.27
C ARG A 82 8.22 5.72 3.02
N VAL A 83 8.93 4.64 2.69
CA VAL A 83 8.29 3.42 2.20
C VAL A 83 8.58 2.26 3.12
N ALA A 84 7.54 1.47 3.41
CA ALA A 84 7.68 0.19 4.08
C ALA A 84 6.66 -0.81 3.53
N VAL A 85 7.01 -2.08 3.60
CA VAL A 85 6.16 -3.19 3.20
C VAL A 85 5.99 -4.13 4.37
N SER A 86 4.79 -4.68 4.54
CA SER A 86 4.54 -5.79 5.45
C SER A 86 3.85 -6.93 4.70
N SER A 87 4.42 -8.13 4.77
CA SER A 87 3.90 -9.29 4.06
C SER A 87 3.94 -10.56 4.90
N THR A 88 3.02 -11.48 4.64
CA THR A 88 2.97 -12.78 5.31
C THR A 88 2.27 -13.82 4.45
N GLY A 89 2.88 -14.98 4.32
CA GLY A 89 2.31 -16.08 3.55
C GLY A 89 1.06 -16.70 4.20
N LYS A 90 0.25 -17.34 3.35
CA LYS A 90 -0.93 -18.13 3.70
C LYS A 90 -0.57 -19.19 4.73
N GLY A 91 -1.37 -19.27 5.81
CA GLY A 91 -1.12 -20.23 6.89
C GLY A 91 0.11 -19.91 7.77
N ARG A 92 0.92 -18.89 7.45
CA ARG A 92 2.06 -18.48 8.26
C ARG A 92 1.62 -17.65 9.46
N ARG A 93 2.40 -17.70 10.54
CA ARG A 93 2.20 -16.82 11.69
C ARG A 93 2.73 -15.43 11.37
N PHE A 94 1.89 -14.43 11.54
CA PHE A 94 2.26 -13.04 11.36
C PHE A 94 3.08 -12.51 12.55
N HIS A 95 4.19 -11.84 12.24
CA HIS A 95 5.06 -11.19 13.21
C HIS A 95 5.35 -9.74 12.76
N PRO A 96 4.73 -8.73 13.35
CA PRO A 96 4.76 -7.35 12.85
C PRO A 96 6.15 -6.81 12.53
N LEU A 97 7.17 -7.15 13.31
CA LEU A 97 8.54 -6.69 13.07
C LEU A 97 9.32 -7.53 12.06
N LYS A 98 9.11 -8.85 12.05
CA LYS A 98 9.83 -9.75 11.14
C LYS A 98 9.27 -9.69 9.71
N ASN A 99 7.98 -9.37 9.61
CA ASN A 99 7.27 -9.27 8.36
C ASN A 99 7.20 -7.83 7.86
N ALA A 100 8.00 -6.91 8.40
CA ALA A 100 8.10 -5.52 7.96
C ALA A 100 9.48 -5.25 7.34
N TYR A 101 9.47 -4.60 6.18
CA TYR A 101 10.64 -4.25 5.39
C TYR A 101 10.63 -2.73 5.18
N ASN A 102 11.64 -2.04 5.67
CA ASN A 102 11.79 -0.60 5.45
C ASN A 102 12.69 -0.35 4.25
N PHE A 103 12.30 0.56 3.38
CA PHE A 103 13.12 1.01 2.27
C PHE A 103 14.04 2.14 2.72
N ASP A 104 15.32 1.98 2.42
CA ASP A 104 16.34 3.01 2.59
C ASP A 104 16.76 3.49 1.18
N PRO A 105 16.45 4.72 0.79
CA PRO A 105 16.82 5.24 -0.53
C PRO A 105 18.33 5.34 -0.73
N SER A 106 19.14 5.39 0.34
CA SER A 106 20.62 5.39 0.25
C SER A 106 21.20 4.01 -0.06
N ALA A 107 20.39 2.93 0.09
CA ALA A 107 20.85 1.59 -0.24
C ALA A 107 21.02 1.39 -1.75
N SER A 108 22.00 0.55 -2.12
CA SER A 108 22.26 0.20 -3.54
C SER A 108 21.20 -0.72 -4.12
N ASP A 109 20.56 -1.52 -3.26
CA ASP A 109 19.71 -2.62 -3.67
C ASP A 109 18.23 -2.32 -3.43
N ALA A 110 17.37 -2.97 -4.22
CA ALA A 110 15.94 -2.98 -3.99
C ALA A 110 15.59 -3.88 -2.80
N ILE A 111 14.51 -3.53 -2.08
CA ILE A 111 13.92 -4.43 -1.07
C ILE A 111 12.87 -5.35 -1.71
N GLY A 112 12.64 -6.51 -1.09
CA GLY A 112 11.62 -7.49 -1.50
C GLY A 112 12.08 -8.48 -2.56
N VAL A 113 13.18 -8.20 -3.23
CA VAL A 113 13.77 -9.03 -4.29
C VAL A 113 15.23 -9.33 -4.01
N SER A 114 15.77 -10.37 -4.64
CA SER A 114 17.18 -10.75 -4.50
C SER A 114 17.89 -10.51 -5.83
N SER A 115 19.01 -9.80 -5.78
CA SER A 115 19.92 -9.56 -6.90
C SER A 115 20.83 -10.78 -7.23
N ASP A 116 20.68 -11.90 -6.50
CA ASP A 116 21.50 -13.09 -6.72
C ASP A 116 21.22 -13.69 -8.12
N LYS A 117 22.30 -13.94 -8.85
CA LYS A 117 22.22 -14.54 -10.21
C LYS A 117 21.80 -16.01 -10.19
N ASN A 118 22.02 -16.71 -9.07
CA ASN A 118 21.64 -18.11 -8.92
C ASN A 118 20.15 -18.25 -8.58
N PRO A 119 19.32 -18.89 -9.43
CA PRO A 119 17.89 -19.05 -9.18
C PRO A 119 17.56 -19.73 -7.85
N ALA A 120 18.36 -20.70 -7.40
CA ALA A 120 18.14 -21.37 -6.14
C ALA A 120 18.47 -20.46 -4.94
N ALA A 121 19.44 -19.56 -5.05
CA ALA A 121 19.74 -18.56 -4.05
C ALA A 121 18.65 -17.48 -4.02
N ARG A 122 18.17 -17.00 -5.18
CA ARG A 122 17.01 -16.08 -5.28
C ARG A 122 15.79 -16.65 -4.56
N ARG A 123 15.43 -17.92 -4.80
CA ARG A 123 14.31 -18.55 -4.10
C ARG A 123 14.48 -18.60 -2.59
N ARG A 124 15.69 -18.89 -2.09
CA ARG A 124 15.96 -18.89 -0.65
C ARG A 124 15.95 -17.51 0.00
N GLY A 125 16.25 -16.48 -0.78
CA GLY A 125 16.25 -15.08 -0.35
C GLY A 125 14.89 -14.38 -0.42
N ARG A 126 13.83 -15.06 -0.90
CA ARG A 126 12.49 -14.48 -0.97
C ARG A 126 11.97 -14.13 0.42
N PRO A 127 11.22 -13.02 0.56
CA PRO A 127 10.40 -12.76 1.75
C PRO A 127 9.47 -13.95 2.06
N ASP A 128 9.06 -14.10 3.33
CA ASP A 128 8.05 -15.09 3.72
C ASP A 128 6.63 -14.59 3.39
N SER A 129 6.40 -14.27 2.13
CA SER A 129 5.19 -13.67 1.57
C SER A 129 4.30 -14.66 0.83
N GLY A 130 4.69 -15.93 0.71
CA GLY A 130 3.95 -16.93 -0.06
C GLY A 130 4.09 -16.74 -1.57
N GLU A 131 2.98 -16.67 -2.27
CA GLU A 131 2.89 -16.43 -3.71
C GLU A 131 2.96 -14.92 -4.03
N ASP A 132 2.74 -14.06 -3.02
CA ASP A 132 2.88 -12.62 -3.12
C ASP A 132 4.35 -12.19 -3.25
N ALA A 133 4.57 -11.16 -4.07
CA ALA A 133 5.86 -10.52 -4.24
C ALA A 133 5.73 -9.00 -4.19
N PHE A 134 6.83 -8.32 -3.88
CA PHE A 134 6.94 -6.87 -3.93
C PHE A 134 8.35 -6.45 -4.26
N PHE A 135 8.50 -5.22 -4.71
CA PHE A 135 9.77 -4.53 -4.67
C PHE A 135 9.60 -3.04 -4.38
N VAL A 136 10.63 -2.43 -3.83
CA VAL A 136 10.82 -0.97 -3.77
C VAL A 136 12.27 -0.68 -4.10
N SER A 137 12.50 0.24 -5.03
CA SER A 137 13.83 0.68 -5.43
C SER A 137 13.84 2.18 -5.73
N ARG A 138 15.01 2.81 -5.71
CA ARG A 138 15.17 4.09 -6.39
C ARG A 138 15.10 3.90 -7.91
N VAL A 139 14.93 5.01 -8.63
CA VAL A 139 15.02 5.05 -10.09
C VAL A 139 16.38 5.59 -10.48
N GLY A 140 17.14 4.80 -11.25
CA GLY A 140 18.47 5.18 -11.75
C GLY A 140 19.62 4.88 -10.78
N SER A 141 20.85 5.10 -11.27
CA SER A 141 22.09 4.87 -10.52
C SER A 141 22.39 6.00 -9.52
N HIS A 142 23.26 5.75 -8.52
CA HIS A 142 23.73 6.78 -7.58
C HIS A 142 24.30 8.04 -8.23
N ARG A 143 24.90 7.93 -9.42
CA ARG A 143 25.45 9.10 -10.14
C ARG A 143 24.41 10.09 -10.60
N GLN A 144 23.16 9.65 -10.78
CA GLN A 144 22.03 10.55 -11.13
C GLN A 144 21.40 11.15 -9.88
N ALA A 145 21.47 10.47 -8.74
CA ALA A 145 21.01 10.99 -7.46
C ALA A 145 21.75 12.26 -7.02
N GLU A 146 23.03 12.40 -7.38
CA GLU A 146 23.83 13.62 -7.11
C GLU A 146 23.29 14.87 -7.84
N GLN A 147 22.46 14.70 -8.87
CA GLN A 147 21.81 15.82 -9.59
C GLN A 147 20.53 16.31 -8.88
N TYR A 148 19.95 15.49 -8.03
CA TYR A 148 18.84 15.87 -7.16
C TYR A 148 19.43 16.28 -5.82
N ALA A 149 19.16 17.50 -5.36
CA ALA A 149 19.62 17.94 -4.04
C ALA A 149 19.16 16.95 -2.96
N GLU A 150 19.93 16.79 -1.87
CA GLU A 150 19.76 15.79 -0.82
C GLU A 150 18.30 15.50 -0.43
N GLY A 151 17.89 14.22 -0.48
CA GLY A 151 16.70 13.67 0.19
C GLY A 151 15.44 13.44 -0.65
N ALA A 152 15.35 13.85 -1.93
CA ALA A 152 14.16 13.59 -2.74
C ALA A 152 14.52 12.85 -4.04
N GLU A 153 14.46 11.52 -3.98
CA GLU A 153 14.69 10.63 -5.11
C GLU A 153 13.37 10.08 -5.64
N ALA A 154 13.33 9.78 -6.94
CA ALA A 154 12.23 9.05 -7.53
C ALA A 154 12.26 7.59 -7.06
N VAL A 155 11.09 7.05 -6.76
CA VAL A 155 10.94 5.67 -6.23
C VAL A 155 10.06 4.87 -7.17
N ALA A 156 10.54 3.67 -7.53
CA ALA A 156 9.77 2.64 -8.22
C ALA A 156 9.35 1.56 -7.24
N PHE A 157 8.12 1.10 -7.33
CA PHE A 157 7.58 0.12 -6.39
C PHE A 157 6.46 -0.70 -7.03
N ALA A 158 6.28 -1.94 -6.55
CA ALA A 158 5.17 -2.79 -6.98
C ALA A 158 4.80 -3.82 -5.93
N VAL A 159 3.57 -4.32 -6.05
CA VAL A 159 3.10 -5.58 -5.49
C VAL A 159 2.59 -6.47 -6.63
N ALA A 160 2.77 -7.78 -6.49
CA ALA A 160 2.35 -8.77 -7.47
C ALA A 160 1.87 -10.03 -6.74
N ASP A 161 0.68 -10.49 -7.05
CA ASP A 161 0.07 -11.69 -6.50
C ASP A 161 0.20 -12.84 -7.51
N GLY A 162 0.86 -13.90 -7.10
CA GLY A 162 1.02 -15.10 -7.91
C GLY A 162 -0.27 -15.91 -7.98
N VAL A 163 -0.81 -16.09 -9.17
CA VAL A 163 -2.11 -16.75 -9.36
C VAL A 163 -2.08 -18.21 -8.95
N GLY A 164 -2.70 -18.55 -7.82
CA GLY A 164 -2.68 -19.87 -7.19
C GLY A 164 -3.19 -21.03 -8.07
N GLY A 165 -4.03 -20.74 -9.06
CA GLY A 165 -4.55 -21.75 -10.02
C GLY A 165 -3.44 -22.49 -10.81
N TRP A 166 -2.25 -21.91 -10.93
CA TRP A 166 -1.12 -22.56 -11.59
C TRP A 166 -0.58 -23.77 -10.82
N THR A 167 -0.83 -23.87 -9.52
CA THR A 167 -0.44 -25.03 -8.69
C THR A 167 -1.06 -26.34 -9.19
N GLU A 168 -2.24 -26.31 -9.78
CA GLU A 168 -2.89 -27.46 -10.41
C GLU A 168 -2.05 -28.02 -11.58
N SER A 169 -1.29 -27.15 -12.25
CA SER A 169 -0.34 -27.50 -13.29
C SER A 169 1.06 -27.83 -12.77
N ARG A 170 1.24 -27.97 -11.44
CA ARG A 170 2.53 -28.21 -10.75
C ARG A 170 3.55 -27.08 -10.99
N VAL A 171 3.06 -25.87 -11.11
CA VAL A 171 3.85 -24.65 -11.21
C VAL A 171 3.79 -23.94 -9.87
N ASP A 172 4.92 -23.41 -9.40
CA ASP A 172 4.98 -22.54 -8.24
C ASP A 172 4.66 -21.09 -8.68
N PRO A 173 3.49 -20.51 -8.31
CA PRO A 173 3.11 -19.16 -8.72
C PRO A 173 4.10 -18.10 -8.26
N ALA A 174 4.76 -18.33 -7.12
CA ALA A 174 5.80 -17.44 -6.59
C ALA A 174 7.01 -17.28 -7.52
N ASP A 175 7.27 -18.22 -8.43
CA ASP A 175 8.36 -18.07 -9.40
C ASP A 175 8.09 -16.93 -10.38
N PHE A 176 6.83 -16.77 -10.79
CA PHE A 176 6.45 -15.69 -11.70
C PHE A 176 6.37 -14.34 -10.98
N SER A 177 5.64 -14.24 -9.85
CA SER A 177 5.45 -12.98 -9.13
C SER A 177 6.77 -12.38 -8.63
N HIS A 178 7.63 -13.20 -8.02
CA HIS A 178 8.98 -12.76 -7.61
C HIS A 178 9.89 -12.48 -8.80
N GLY A 179 9.75 -13.24 -9.88
CA GLY A 179 10.52 -13.04 -11.11
C GLY A 179 10.23 -11.68 -11.74
N ILE A 180 8.94 -11.34 -11.94
CA ILE A 180 8.56 -10.08 -12.55
C ILE A 180 8.93 -8.89 -11.65
N CYS A 181 8.76 -8.97 -10.32
CA CYS A 181 9.20 -7.96 -9.37
C CYS A 181 10.72 -7.76 -9.43
N GLY A 182 11.50 -8.85 -9.48
CA GLY A 182 12.97 -8.77 -9.61
C GLY A 182 13.41 -8.06 -10.89
N HIS A 183 12.84 -8.43 -12.03
CA HIS A 183 13.17 -7.80 -13.31
C HIS A 183 12.73 -6.34 -13.40
N MET A 184 11.59 -5.97 -12.81
CA MET A 184 11.20 -4.56 -12.70
C MET A 184 12.15 -3.77 -11.80
N ALA A 185 12.57 -4.32 -10.68
CA ALA A 185 13.55 -3.69 -9.78
C ALA A 185 14.91 -3.46 -10.47
N ASP A 186 15.44 -4.47 -11.15
CA ASP A 186 16.69 -4.38 -11.91
C ASP A 186 16.58 -3.32 -13.02
N THR A 187 15.45 -3.27 -13.73
CA THR A 187 15.19 -2.26 -14.77
C THR A 187 15.13 -0.85 -14.18
N ALA A 188 14.46 -0.66 -13.04
CA ALA A 188 14.36 0.65 -12.39
C ALA A 188 15.71 1.13 -11.86
N LEU A 189 16.51 0.25 -11.23
CA LEU A 189 17.86 0.56 -10.75
C LEU A 189 18.85 0.87 -11.87
N ALA A 190 18.71 0.18 -13.01
CA ALA A 190 19.57 0.37 -14.18
C ALA A 190 19.11 1.51 -15.11
N TRP A 191 17.99 2.20 -14.76
CA TRP A 191 17.46 3.28 -15.59
C TRP A 191 18.48 4.39 -15.75
N ASP A 192 18.83 4.76 -16.98
CA ASP A 192 19.89 5.70 -17.31
C ASP A 192 19.39 7.07 -17.84
N GLU A 193 18.07 7.20 -18.00
CA GLU A 193 17.42 8.44 -18.37
C GLU A 193 16.84 9.17 -17.14
N SER A 194 16.29 10.39 -17.36
CA SER A 194 15.53 11.10 -16.32
C SER A 194 14.39 10.22 -15.79
N ALA A 195 14.23 10.17 -14.46
CA ALA A 195 13.18 9.41 -13.80
C ALA A 195 11.76 9.80 -14.28
N GLU A 196 11.58 11.04 -14.73
CA GLU A 196 10.30 11.53 -15.29
C GLU A 196 9.89 10.82 -16.58
N LYS A 197 10.82 10.15 -17.26
CA LYS A 197 10.55 9.39 -18.48
C LYS A 197 10.16 7.94 -18.20
N LEU A 198 10.49 7.41 -17.02
CA LEU A 198 10.10 6.06 -16.65
C LEU A 198 8.61 6.02 -16.31
N ARG A 199 7.86 5.21 -17.04
CA ARG A 199 6.43 5.01 -16.81
C ARG A 199 6.17 3.64 -16.19
N PRO A 200 5.23 3.49 -15.23
CA PRO A 200 4.96 2.21 -14.59
C PRO A 200 4.49 1.15 -15.58
N LYS A 201 3.72 1.50 -16.60
CA LYS A 201 3.31 0.57 -17.67
C LYS A 201 4.50 0.11 -18.53
N GLN A 202 5.47 0.98 -18.79
CA GLN A 202 6.70 0.63 -19.49
C GLN A 202 7.57 -0.29 -18.62
N LEU A 203 7.69 0.01 -17.34
CA LEU A 203 8.41 -0.82 -16.37
C LEU A 203 7.78 -2.22 -16.28
N LEU A 204 6.44 -2.30 -16.22
CA LEU A 204 5.71 -3.56 -16.25
C LEU A 204 5.95 -4.34 -17.55
N GLN A 205 5.97 -3.66 -18.70
CA GLN A 205 6.26 -4.29 -19.99
C GLN A 205 7.69 -4.87 -20.02
N SER A 206 8.67 -4.10 -19.54
CA SER A 206 10.06 -4.52 -19.45
C SER A 206 10.22 -5.76 -18.54
N GLY A 207 9.60 -5.71 -17.34
CA GLY A 207 9.60 -6.84 -16.41
C GLY A 207 8.95 -8.09 -17.01
N TYR A 208 7.82 -7.92 -17.72
CA TYR A 208 7.13 -9.03 -18.38
C TYR A 208 7.95 -9.66 -19.52
N ASP A 209 8.61 -8.86 -20.35
CA ASP A 209 9.46 -9.39 -21.45
C ASP A 209 10.68 -10.12 -20.90
N LEU A 210 11.26 -9.63 -19.81
CA LEU A 210 12.39 -10.26 -19.14
C LEU A 210 11.99 -11.57 -18.44
N VAL A 211 10.85 -11.60 -17.73
CA VAL A 211 10.39 -12.83 -17.06
C VAL A 211 10.04 -13.92 -18.07
N LYS A 212 9.50 -13.57 -19.24
CA LYS A 212 9.26 -14.53 -20.34
C LYS A 212 10.54 -15.14 -20.89
N SER A 213 11.65 -14.41 -20.81
CA SER A 213 12.96 -14.83 -21.28
C SER A 213 13.79 -15.50 -20.18
N ASP A 214 13.36 -15.45 -18.92
CA ASP A 214 14.07 -16.06 -17.78
C ASP A 214 13.86 -17.57 -17.76
N PRO A 215 14.91 -18.39 -18.00
CA PRO A 215 14.81 -19.85 -18.02
C PRO A 215 14.43 -20.45 -16.65
N SER A 216 14.53 -19.68 -15.57
CA SER A 216 14.11 -20.11 -14.23
C SER A 216 12.59 -20.04 -14.01
N VAL A 217 11.87 -19.24 -14.82
CA VAL A 217 10.41 -19.11 -14.81
C VAL A 217 9.83 -19.87 -16.00
N LYS A 218 9.45 -21.11 -15.77
CA LYS A 218 9.00 -22.00 -16.86
C LYS A 218 7.54 -21.78 -17.25
N ALA A 219 6.72 -21.41 -16.33
CA ALA A 219 5.29 -21.14 -16.46
C ALA A 219 4.83 -20.34 -15.24
N GLY A 220 3.62 -19.81 -15.26
CA GLY A 220 3.02 -19.09 -14.15
C GLY A 220 2.31 -17.84 -14.62
N GLY A 221 1.62 -17.21 -13.71
CA GLY A 221 0.95 -15.93 -13.92
C GLY A 221 0.84 -15.14 -12.62
N SER A 222 0.66 -13.84 -12.75
CA SER A 222 0.54 -12.93 -11.62
C SER A 222 -0.26 -11.69 -11.98
N THR A 223 -0.92 -11.10 -11.00
CA THR A 223 -1.37 -9.71 -11.05
C THR A 223 -0.16 -8.78 -10.97
N ALA A 224 -0.35 -7.48 -11.17
CA ALA A 224 0.68 -6.48 -10.90
C ALA A 224 0.07 -5.10 -10.63
N SER A 225 0.45 -4.48 -9.51
CA SER A 225 0.20 -3.06 -9.24
C SER A 225 1.54 -2.36 -9.10
N VAL A 226 1.86 -1.47 -10.03
CA VAL A 226 3.19 -0.86 -10.20
C VAL A 226 3.09 0.66 -10.09
N GLY A 227 4.02 1.30 -9.41
CA GLY A 227 4.04 2.75 -9.26
C GLY A 227 5.42 3.37 -9.48
N ILE A 228 5.42 4.59 -10.00
CA ILE A 228 6.59 5.49 -10.05
C ILE A 228 6.19 6.78 -9.34
N ALA A 229 6.92 7.13 -8.29
CA ALA A 229 6.73 8.35 -7.52
C ALA A 229 7.89 9.32 -7.78
N LEU A 230 7.56 10.56 -8.16
CA LEU A 230 8.52 11.60 -8.52
C LEU A 230 8.65 12.63 -7.39
N PRO A 231 9.80 13.32 -7.26
CA PRO A 231 10.06 14.30 -6.18
C PRO A 231 9.12 15.51 -6.15
N ASP A 232 8.36 15.75 -7.20
CA ASP A 232 7.35 16.79 -7.26
C ASP A 232 5.97 16.37 -6.74
N GLY A 233 5.87 15.16 -6.18
CA GLY A 233 4.64 14.60 -5.64
C GLY A 233 3.78 13.85 -6.67
N ARG A 234 4.13 13.89 -7.97
CA ARG A 234 3.44 13.09 -8.99
C ARG A 234 3.70 11.61 -8.78
N VAL A 235 2.65 10.83 -8.74
CA VAL A 235 2.72 9.36 -8.72
C VAL A 235 1.86 8.82 -9.85
N GLU A 236 2.47 8.05 -10.73
CA GLU A 236 1.76 7.30 -11.75
C GLU A 236 1.69 5.82 -11.35
N LEU A 237 0.51 5.24 -11.47
CA LEU A 237 0.22 3.85 -11.13
C LEU A 237 -0.26 3.10 -12.37
N ALA A 238 0.17 1.86 -12.53
CA ALA A 238 -0.36 0.92 -13.51
C ALA A 238 -0.84 -0.33 -12.77
N ASN A 239 -2.12 -0.65 -12.86
CA ASN A 239 -2.74 -1.78 -12.19
C ASN A 239 -3.27 -2.80 -13.19
N LEU A 240 -2.90 -4.06 -13.04
CA LEU A 240 -3.40 -5.19 -13.79
C LEU A 240 -3.80 -6.30 -12.82
N GLY A 241 -5.09 -6.62 -12.80
CA GLY A 241 -5.67 -7.59 -11.88
C GLY A 241 -6.42 -6.94 -10.72
N ASP A 242 -6.56 -7.68 -9.62
CA ASP A 242 -7.31 -7.34 -8.42
C ASP A 242 -6.43 -6.95 -7.21
N SER A 243 -5.11 -7.03 -7.33
CA SER A 243 -4.21 -6.18 -6.55
C SER A 243 -4.54 -4.72 -6.82
N GLY A 244 -4.27 -3.81 -5.88
CA GLY A 244 -4.71 -2.44 -6.07
C GLY A 244 -4.04 -1.41 -5.19
N SER A 245 -4.57 -0.18 -5.24
CA SER A 245 -4.06 0.97 -4.50
C SER A 245 -5.16 1.80 -3.84
N VAL A 246 -4.82 2.44 -2.72
CA VAL A 246 -5.67 3.40 -2.01
C VAL A 246 -4.83 4.59 -1.59
N LEU A 247 -5.24 5.81 -1.94
CA LEU A 247 -4.64 7.06 -1.46
C LEU A 247 -5.51 7.68 -0.38
N LEU A 248 -4.91 7.92 0.78
CA LEU A 248 -5.55 8.50 1.95
C LEU A 248 -4.93 9.87 2.26
N ARG A 249 -5.78 10.86 2.52
CA ARG A 249 -5.40 12.22 2.89
C ARG A 249 -6.31 12.71 4.00
N LEU A 250 -5.74 13.15 5.14
CA LEU A 250 -6.46 13.82 6.22
C LEU A 250 -7.77 13.10 6.59
N ALA A 251 -7.67 11.80 6.88
CA ALA A 251 -8.77 10.92 7.25
C ALA A 251 -9.87 10.76 6.17
N ALA A 252 -9.52 10.92 4.88
CA ALA A 252 -10.41 10.65 3.75
C ALA A 252 -9.76 9.75 2.70
N VAL A 253 -10.56 8.97 1.98
CA VAL A 253 -10.13 8.21 0.79
C VAL A 253 -10.19 9.15 -0.41
N HIS A 254 -9.02 9.47 -0.99
CA HIS A 254 -8.92 10.34 -2.16
C HIS A 254 -8.93 9.59 -3.49
N HIS A 255 -8.38 8.39 -3.49
CA HIS A 255 -8.35 7.52 -4.66
C HIS A 255 -8.33 6.07 -4.23
N TYR A 256 -8.89 5.20 -5.04
CA TYR A 256 -8.72 3.76 -4.98
C TYR A 256 -8.81 3.16 -6.39
N SER A 257 -8.05 2.10 -6.65
CA SER A 257 -8.11 1.39 -7.92
C SER A 257 -9.35 0.49 -7.99
N THR A 258 -9.88 0.33 -9.21
CA THR A 258 -10.93 -0.66 -9.48
C THR A 258 -10.27 -1.97 -9.87
N PRO A 259 -10.62 -3.11 -9.24
CA PRO A 259 -10.07 -4.41 -9.61
C PRO A 259 -10.48 -4.78 -11.03
N GLN A 260 -9.56 -5.42 -11.77
CA GLN A 260 -9.79 -5.94 -13.11
C GLN A 260 -9.93 -7.45 -13.05
N THR A 261 -11.11 -7.98 -13.36
CA THR A 261 -11.41 -9.40 -13.31
C THR A 261 -12.20 -9.86 -14.53
N HIS A 262 -11.96 -11.08 -14.98
CA HIS A 262 -12.76 -11.76 -16.01
C HIS A 262 -14.08 -12.33 -15.46
N GLY A 263 -14.10 -12.56 -14.14
CA GLY A 263 -15.22 -13.10 -13.39
C GLY A 263 -14.92 -13.12 -11.91
N PHE A 264 -15.80 -13.72 -11.11
CA PHE A 264 -15.57 -13.85 -9.67
C PHE A 264 -14.26 -14.60 -9.39
N ASN A 265 -13.41 -14.03 -8.54
CA ASN A 265 -12.10 -14.59 -8.15
C ASN A 265 -11.23 -15.01 -9.36
N THR A 266 -11.30 -14.25 -10.44
CA THR A 266 -10.61 -14.53 -11.70
C THR A 266 -9.97 -13.24 -12.22
N PRO A 267 -8.81 -12.83 -11.65
CA PRO A 267 -8.16 -11.57 -12.00
C PRO A 267 -7.60 -11.57 -13.43
N TYR A 268 -7.44 -10.36 -13.99
CA TYR A 268 -6.51 -10.16 -15.09
C TYR A 268 -5.11 -10.56 -14.62
N GLN A 269 -4.37 -11.31 -15.46
CA GLN A 269 -3.08 -11.82 -15.11
C GLN A 269 -2.11 -11.82 -16.29
N LEU A 270 -0.88 -11.39 -16.03
CA LEU A 270 0.24 -11.64 -16.91
C LEU A 270 0.60 -13.13 -16.79
N SER A 271 0.92 -13.78 -17.91
CA SER A 271 1.18 -15.23 -17.90
C SER A 271 2.34 -15.64 -18.82
N VAL A 272 3.10 -16.62 -18.37
CA VAL A 272 4.02 -17.42 -19.23
C VAL A 272 3.42 -18.80 -19.40
N ILE A 273 2.93 -19.08 -20.59
CA ILE A 273 2.27 -20.34 -20.94
C ILE A 273 3.15 -21.10 -21.93
N PRO A 274 3.78 -22.23 -21.51
CA PRO A 274 4.59 -23.05 -22.42
C PRO A 274 3.81 -23.53 -23.62
N PRO A 275 4.43 -23.62 -24.82
CA PRO A 275 3.77 -24.08 -26.06
C PRO A 275 3.07 -25.44 -25.89
N ARG A 276 3.67 -26.35 -25.13
CA ARG A 276 3.08 -27.67 -24.86
C ARG A 276 1.76 -27.57 -24.10
N MET A 277 1.68 -26.66 -23.13
CA MET A 277 0.46 -26.44 -22.33
C MET A 277 -0.63 -25.77 -23.19
N ARG A 278 -0.26 -24.82 -24.06
CA ARG A 278 -1.20 -24.22 -25.05
C ARG A 278 -1.78 -25.28 -25.99
N GLN A 279 -0.92 -26.18 -26.51
CA GLN A 279 -1.37 -27.24 -27.36
C GLN A 279 -2.30 -28.23 -26.65
N GLN A 280 -2.01 -28.59 -25.39
CA GLN A 280 -2.89 -29.46 -24.62
C GLN A 280 -4.25 -28.79 -24.40
N ALA A 281 -4.28 -27.53 -23.95
CA ALA A 281 -5.52 -26.79 -23.77
C ALA A 281 -6.37 -26.70 -25.01
N SER A 282 -5.76 -26.47 -26.19
CA SER A 282 -6.49 -26.42 -27.48
C SER A 282 -7.12 -27.76 -27.88
N VAL A 283 -6.52 -28.88 -27.48
CA VAL A 283 -7.05 -30.23 -27.80
C VAL A 283 -8.23 -30.57 -26.86
N PHE A 284 -8.18 -30.15 -25.59
CA PHE A 284 -9.19 -30.50 -24.60
C PHE A 284 -10.29 -29.42 -24.44
N GLY A 285 -10.29 -28.37 -25.27
CA GLY A 285 -11.32 -27.34 -25.29
C GLY A 285 -11.19 -26.32 -24.14
N GLY A 286 -10.00 -26.21 -23.53
CA GLY A 286 -9.68 -25.22 -22.49
C GLY A 286 -8.82 -24.07 -23.04
N GLY A 287 -8.67 -23.01 -22.24
CA GLY A 287 -7.77 -21.89 -22.48
C GLY A 287 -7.12 -21.44 -21.20
N TYR A 288 -5.95 -20.81 -21.32
CA TYR A 288 -5.34 -20.08 -20.21
C TYR A 288 -5.69 -18.60 -20.32
N LEU A 289 -5.93 -17.98 -19.18
CA LEU A 289 -6.05 -16.52 -19.14
C LEU A 289 -4.67 -15.90 -19.38
N GLU A 290 -4.61 -14.93 -20.25
CA GLU A 290 -3.38 -14.21 -20.58
C GLU A 290 -3.73 -12.79 -20.94
N ASP A 291 -3.47 -11.88 -19.99
CA ASP A 291 -3.56 -10.45 -20.22
C ASP A 291 -2.15 -9.88 -20.43
N PHE A 292 -2.07 -8.64 -20.86
CA PHE A 292 -0.80 -8.03 -21.26
C PHE A 292 -0.58 -6.70 -20.54
N PRO A 293 0.66 -6.22 -20.41
CA PRO A 293 0.93 -4.92 -19.79
C PRO A 293 0.15 -3.74 -20.39
N ARG A 294 -0.25 -3.83 -21.67
CA ARG A 294 -1.11 -2.81 -22.32
C ARG A 294 -2.50 -2.72 -21.70
N ASP A 295 -2.99 -3.80 -21.07
CA ASP A 295 -4.32 -3.89 -20.49
C ASP A 295 -4.37 -3.31 -19.06
N ALA A 296 -3.20 -2.98 -18.48
CA ALA A 296 -3.11 -2.33 -17.20
C ALA A 296 -3.80 -0.96 -17.21
N ALA A 297 -4.65 -0.70 -16.22
CA ALA A 297 -5.26 0.60 -15.98
C ALA A 297 -4.21 1.57 -15.43
N VAL A 298 -4.12 2.78 -16.02
CA VAL A 298 -3.17 3.81 -15.61
C VAL A 298 -3.89 4.92 -14.85
N THR A 299 -3.36 5.29 -13.71
CA THR A 299 -3.87 6.39 -12.87
C THR A 299 -2.75 7.32 -12.48
N ASN A 300 -3.02 8.63 -12.48
CA ASN A 300 -2.10 9.65 -12.00
C ASN A 300 -2.69 10.27 -10.73
N VAL A 301 -1.90 10.35 -9.68
CA VAL A 301 -2.26 11.02 -8.44
C VAL A 301 -1.18 12.03 -8.06
N GLN A 302 -1.57 13.09 -7.34
CA GLN A 302 -0.67 14.08 -6.78
C GLN A 302 -0.65 13.89 -5.26
N MET A 303 0.45 13.36 -4.73
CA MET A 303 0.66 13.26 -3.30
C MET A 303 1.11 14.57 -2.71
N GLN A 304 0.64 14.86 -1.50
CA GLN A 304 0.97 16.03 -0.70
C GLN A 304 1.58 15.57 0.64
N HIS A 305 2.21 16.50 1.34
CA HIS A 305 2.75 16.23 2.68
C HIS A 305 1.71 15.59 3.59
N GLY A 306 2.06 14.47 4.20
CA GLY A 306 1.18 13.71 5.10
C GLY A 306 0.21 12.74 4.43
N ASP A 307 0.21 12.66 3.09
CA ASP A 307 -0.56 11.64 2.37
C ASP A 307 0.01 10.25 2.60
N VAL A 308 -0.88 9.27 2.59
CA VAL A 308 -0.55 7.84 2.68
C VAL A 308 -1.08 7.12 1.45
N LEU A 309 -0.19 6.60 0.62
CA LEU A 309 -0.53 5.72 -0.49
C LEU A 309 -0.24 4.28 -0.07
N MET A 310 -1.23 3.41 -0.26
CA MET A 310 -1.10 1.97 -0.07
C MET A 310 -1.23 1.26 -1.40
N LEU A 311 -0.34 0.29 -1.68
CA LEU A 311 -0.57 -0.78 -2.63
C LEU A 311 -0.71 -2.09 -1.86
N ALA A 312 -1.61 -2.96 -2.30
CA ALA A 312 -1.78 -4.25 -1.66
C ALA A 312 -2.27 -5.33 -2.64
N THR A 313 -2.03 -6.58 -2.29
CA THR A 313 -2.59 -7.78 -2.94
C THR A 313 -4.02 -8.03 -2.48
N ASP A 314 -4.73 -8.94 -3.14
CA ASP A 314 -6.13 -9.28 -2.85
C ASP A 314 -6.33 -9.80 -1.43
N GLY A 315 -5.33 -10.46 -0.82
CA GLY A 315 -5.40 -10.88 0.58
C GLY A 315 -5.69 -9.76 1.58
N VAL A 316 -5.40 -8.49 1.22
CA VAL A 316 -5.85 -7.33 1.97
C VAL A 316 -7.27 -6.94 1.56
N PHE A 317 -7.55 -6.75 0.27
CA PHE A 317 -8.82 -6.20 -0.23
C PHE A 317 -10.00 -7.18 -0.08
N ASP A 318 -9.75 -8.48 -0.10
CA ASP A 318 -10.74 -9.52 0.15
C ASP A 318 -11.21 -9.56 1.61
N ASN A 319 -10.40 -9.04 2.52
CA ASN A 319 -10.66 -9.04 3.95
C ASN A 319 -11.00 -7.68 4.55
N LEU A 320 -10.48 -6.59 3.98
CA LEU A 320 -10.66 -5.21 4.44
C LEU A 320 -11.21 -4.34 3.30
N ASN A 321 -12.30 -3.65 3.54
CA ASN A 321 -12.79 -2.63 2.60
C ASN A 321 -12.07 -1.29 2.82
N ASN A 322 -12.25 -0.33 1.90
CA ASN A 322 -11.60 0.98 1.98
C ASN A 322 -11.90 1.75 3.28
N GLN A 323 -13.07 1.55 3.90
CA GLN A 323 -13.42 2.18 5.18
C GLN A 323 -12.70 1.53 6.35
N ASP A 324 -12.48 0.21 6.32
CA ASP A 324 -11.66 -0.49 7.30
C ASP A 324 -10.21 0.02 7.22
N ILE A 325 -9.64 0.11 6.01
CA ILE A 325 -8.29 0.62 5.76
C ILE A 325 -8.16 2.07 6.24
N LEU A 326 -9.12 2.93 5.87
CA LEU A 326 -9.17 4.32 6.32
C LEU A 326 -9.17 4.42 7.85
N LYS A 327 -9.98 3.61 8.53
CA LYS A 327 -10.06 3.60 10.00
C LYS A 327 -8.74 3.16 10.64
N ILE A 328 -8.09 2.14 10.10
CA ILE A 328 -6.80 1.65 10.59
C ILE A 328 -5.74 2.76 10.46
N VAL A 329 -5.58 3.31 9.25
CA VAL A 329 -4.59 4.34 8.96
C VAL A 329 -4.85 5.60 9.79
N SER A 330 -6.08 6.13 9.79
CA SER A 330 -6.43 7.33 10.54
C SER A 330 -6.18 7.16 12.04
N SER A 331 -6.53 6.00 12.59
CA SER A 331 -6.26 5.69 14.01
C SER A 331 -4.76 5.73 14.32
N ARG A 332 -3.92 5.14 13.47
CA ARG A 332 -2.46 5.13 13.68
C ARG A 332 -1.85 6.51 13.48
N MET A 333 -2.24 7.23 12.44
CA MET A 333 -1.77 8.59 12.19
C MET A 333 -2.12 9.56 13.32
N LEU A 334 -3.31 9.43 13.92
CA LEU A 334 -3.74 10.26 15.07
C LEU A 334 -3.03 9.85 16.37
N VAL A 335 -2.92 8.56 16.66
CA VAL A 335 -2.29 8.07 17.89
C VAL A 335 -0.79 8.37 17.92
N THR A 336 -0.12 8.32 16.77
CA THR A 336 1.30 8.69 16.67
C THR A 336 1.53 10.20 16.66
N GLY A 337 0.48 11.00 16.50
CA GLY A 337 0.59 12.45 16.33
C GLY A 337 1.06 12.88 14.95
N ALA A 338 1.08 11.97 13.95
CA ALA A 338 1.38 12.31 12.56
C ALA A 338 0.27 13.16 11.93
N TRP A 339 -0.97 12.90 12.31
CA TRP A 339 -2.11 13.78 12.06
C TRP A 339 -2.64 14.29 13.39
N ASN A 340 -3.10 15.54 13.43
CA ASN A 340 -3.63 16.20 14.60
C ASN A 340 -5.03 16.77 14.32
N ALA A 341 -5.87 16.80 15.36
CA ALA A 341 -7.12 17.55 15.28
C ALA A 341 -6.83 19.05 15.19
N THR A 342 -7.49 19.73 14.26
CA THR A 342 -7.41 21.20 14.14
C THR A 342 -8.47 21.89 14.99
N PRO A 343 -8.28 23.17 15.36
CA PRO A 343 -9.29 23.94 16.13
C PRO A 343 -10.66 23.97 15.48
N ASP A 344 -10.73 23.89 14.16
CA ASP A 344 -11.95 23.90 13.36
C ASP A 344 -12.60 22.52 13.20
N HIS A 345 -12.29 21.59 14.11
CA HIS A 345 -12.76 20.20 14.09
C HIS A 345 -12.35 19.39 12.84
N GLY A 346 -11.31 19.82 12.16
CA GLY A 346 -10.69 19.11 11.03
C GLY A 346 -9.52 18.25 11.45
N VAL A 347 -8.79 17.74 10.45
CA VAL A 347 -7.54 17.00 10.61
C VAL A 347 -6.43 17.73 9.85
N GLY A 348 -5.29 17.95 10.50
CA GLY A 348 -4.10 18.54 9.91
C GLY A 348 -2.90 17.60 9.99
N VAL A 349 -1.86 17.86 9.20
CA VAL A 349 -0.58 17.16 9.29
C VAL A 349 0.28 17.81 10.38
N SER A 350 0.96 17.00 11.16
CA SER A 350 1.87 17.47 12.21
C SER A 350 3.20 17.95 11.63
N ASP A 351 3.77 18.99 12.22
CA ASP A 351 5.13 19.46 11.92
C ASP A 351 6.20 18.38 12.21
N ASN A 352 5.90 17.44 13.12
CA ASN A 352 6.81 16.35 13.51
C ASN A 352 6.69 15.11 12.58
N LEU A 353 5.91 15.16 11.50
CA LEU A 353 5.71 14.02 10.62
C LEU A 353 7.04 13.40 10.14
N ARG A 354 7.99 14.26 9.74
CA ARG A 354 9.32 13.83 9.27
C ARG A 354 10.05 12.97 10.33
N GLU A 355 10.02 13.39 11.58
CA GLU A 355 10.68 12.68 12.69
C GLU A 355 10.05 11.31 12.96
N LEU A 356 8.73 11.19 12.82
CA LEU A 356 8.01 9.93 13.03
C LEU A 356 8.33 8.88 11.95
N THR A 357 8.83 9.32 10.80
CA THR A 357 9.15 8.43 9.67
C THR A 357 10.56 7.88 9.67
N VAL A 358 11.42 8.30 10.59
CA VAL A 358 12.79 7.77 10.74
C VAL A 358 12.85 6.71 11.83
N PRO A 359 13.85 5.80 11.81
CA PRO A 359 14.02 4.81 12.86
C PRO A 359 14.13 5.45 14.25
N GLY A 360 13.35 4.96 15.21
CA GLY A 360 13.29 5.50 16.58
C GLY A 360 12.38 6.72 16.76
N GLY A 361 11.87 7.32 15.69
CA GLY A 361 11.01 8.51 15.76
C GLY A 361 9.68 8.28 16.50
N LEU A 362 9.22 7.04 16.58
CA LEU A 362 8.00 6.67 17.30
C LEU A 362 8.19 6.48 18.82
N ALA A 363 9.42 6.51 19.33
CA ALA A 363 9.68 6.26 20.75
C ALA A 363 8.99 7.27 21.68
N SER A 364 8.83 8.52 21.23
CA SER A 364 8.10 9.56 21.96
C SER A 364 6.59 9.34 22.00
N ALA A 365 6.04 8.72 20.97
CA ALA A 365 4.61 8.40 20.86
C ALA A 365 4.21 7.19 21.72
N PHE A 366 5.16 6.30 22.04
CA PHE A 366 4.93 5.08 22.82
C PHE A 366 5.94 4.94 23.95
N PRO A 367 5.86 5.77 25.02
CA PRO A 367 6.79 5.67 26.13
C PRO A 367 6.65 4.32 26.86
N PRO A 368 7.75 3.71 27.32
CA PRO A 368 7.69 2.45 28.05
C PRO A 368 6.77 2.54 29.27
N PRO A 369 5.97 1.51 29.56
CA PRO A 369 5.14 1.49 30.76
C PRO A 369 5.95 1.71 32.04
N PRO A 370 5.43 2.48 33.04
CA PRO A 370 6.09 2.64 34.30
C PRO A 370 6.22 1.28 35.03
N GLY A 371 7.38 1.02 35.62
CA GLY A 371 7.62 -0.22 36.37
C GLY A 371 8.15 -1.40 35.56
N MET A 372 8.42 -1.22 34.24
CA MET A 372 9.05 -2.23 33.42
C MET A 372 10.51 -2.48 33.88
N ASP A 373 10.92 -3.78 33.92
CA ASP A 373 12.31 -4.11 34.27
C ASP A 373 13.32 -3.60 33.23
N ALA A 374 14.59 -3.46 33.63
CA ALA A 374 15.64 -2.88 32.78
C ALA A 374 15.90 -3.70 31.51
N LYS A 375 15.74 -5.03 31.56
CA LYS A 375 15.95 -5.93 30.43
C LYS A 375 14.81 -5.84 29.42
N GLU A 376 13.59 -5.88 29.91
CA GLU A 376 12.37 -5.71 29.09
C GLU A 376 12.34 -4.33 28.44
N ARG A 377 12.70 -3.27 29.20
CA ARG A 377 12.82 -1.91 28.68
C ARG A 377 13.87 -1.79 27.58
N LYS A 378 15.03 -2.42 27.73
CA LYS A 378 16.08 -2.43 26.71
C LYS A 378 15.62 -3.15 25.44
N GLU A 379 14.91 -4.27 25.57
CA GLU A 379 14.37 -5.01 24.44
C GLU A 379 13.26 -4.22 23.73
N LEU A 380 12.37 -3.60 24.49
CA LEU A 380 11.32 -2.72 23.94
C LEU A 380 11.95 -1.55 23.15
N LEU A 381 12.90 -0.82 23.74
CA LEU A 381 13.60 0.29 23.08
C LEU A 381 14.34 -0.16 21.82
N ARG A 382 14.92 -1.38 21.83
CA ARG A 382 15.57 -1.95 20.65
C ARG A 382 14.57 -2.25 19.53
N MET A 383 13.37 -2.75 19.87
CA MET A 383 12.30 -3.01 18.92
C MET A 383 11.73 -1.70 18.37
N GLU A 384 11.51 -0.72 19.24
CA GLU A 384 11.02 0.61 18.86
C GLU A 384 12.02 1.39 18.00
N ALA A 385 13.32 1.22 18.22
CA ALA A 385 14.36 1.84 17.42
C ALA A 385 14.33 1.44 15.93
N ALA A 386 13.74 0.29 15.61
CA ALA A 386 13.58 -0.18 14.23
C ALA A 386 12.21 0.20 13.64
N LEU A 387 11.27 0.68 14.47
CA LEU A 387 9.90 0.98 14.04
C LEU A 387 9.80 2.41 13.50
N THR A 388 9.25 2.55 12.32
CA THR A 388 8.93 3.83 11.67
C THR A 388 7.42 3.94 11.47
N LEU A 389 6.90 5.15 11.22
CA LEU A 389 5.48 5.37 10.97
C LEU A 389 4.97 4.51 9.80
N GLN A 390 5.69 4.48 8.68
CA GLN A 390 5.31 3.70 7.50
C GLN A 390 5.31 2.19 7.79
N SER A 391 6.27 1.68 8.59
CA SER A 391 6.28 0.27 8.95
C SER A 391 5.17 -0.09 9.94
N LEU A 392 4.82 0.81 10.85
CA LEU A 392 3.66 0.65 11.74
C LEU A 392 2.36 0.57 10.95
N LEU A 393 2.18 1.44 9.95
CA LEU A 393 1.00 1.44 9.08
C LEU A 393 0.91 0.13 8.29
N ALA A 394 1.99 -0.27 7.61
CA ALA A 394 2.05 -1.50 6.83
C ALA A 394 1.74 -2.74 7.70
N ALA A 395 2.40 -2.85 8.85
CA ALA A 395 2.18 -3.97 9.78
C ALA A 395 0.78 -3.96 10.40
N SER A 396 0.18 -2.78 10.64
CA SER A 396 -1.19 -2.69 11.15
C SER A 396 -2.20 -3.20 10.12
N ILE A 397 -2.06 -2.80 8.85
CA ILE A 397 -2.96 -3.25 7.77
C ILE A 397 -2.80 -4.77 7.54
N ALA A 398 -1.56 -5.26 7.39
CA ALA A 398 -1.31 -6.68 7.19
C ALA A 398 -1.81 -7.53 8.37
N GLY A 399 -1.63 -7.05 9.60
CA GLY A 399 -2.11 -7.73 10.80
C GLY A 399 -3.62 -7.79 10.91
N GLU A 400 -4.33 -6.68 10.60
CA GLU A 400 -5.80 -6.64 10.61
C GLU A 400 -6.38 -7.50 9.47
N ALA A 401 -5.78 -7.47 8.26
CA ALA A 401 -6.16 -8.35 7.16
C ALA A 401 -5.99 -9.83 7.56
N LYS A 402 -4.87 -10.17 8.22
CA LYS A 402 -4.60 -11.53 8.70
C LYS A 402 -5.61 -11.99 9.76
N MET A 403 -6.00 -11.12 10.67
CA MET A 403 -7.05 -11.42 11.65
C MET A 403 -8.42 -11.57 10.99
N ALA A 404 -8.75 -10.67 10.06
CA ALA A 404 -10.01 -10.71 9.34
C ALA A 404 -10.12 -11.95 8.45
N SER A 405 -9.01 -12.42 7.85
CA SER A 405 -9.00 -13.59 6.96
C SER A 405 -9.43 -14.90 7.63
N VAL A 406 -9.28 -15.00 8.95
CA VAL A 406 -9.66 -16.19 9.75
C VAL A 406 -10.91 -15.96 10.60
N ASP A 407 -11.51 -14.78 10.57
CA ASP A 407 -12.71 -14.47 11.36
C ASP A 407 -13.98 -14.92 10.61
N MET A 408 -14.57 -16.03 11.05
CA MET A 408 -15.80 -16.58 10.48
C MET A 408 -17.08 -15.85 10.92
N ARG A 409 -16.98 -14.84 11.81
CA ARG A 409 -18.14 -14.11 12.36
C ARG A 409 -18.45 -12.85 11.56
N ARG A 410 -17.50 -12.38 10.73
CA ARG A 410 -17.62 -11.17 9.94
C ARG A 410 -17.40 -11.49 8.47
N ASP A 411 -18.42 -11.32 7.63
CA ASP A 411 -18.28 -11.42 6.18
C ASP A 411 -17.43 -10.25 5.65
N GLY A 412 -16.26 -10.60 5.13
CA GLY A 412 -15.37 -9.68 4.43
C GLY A 412 -15.91 -9.29 3.05
N PRO A 413 -15.19 -8.41 2.31
CA PRO A 413 -15.54 -8.07 0.94
C PRO A 413 -15.70 -9.30 0.03
N PHE A 414 -14.76 -10.24 0.10
CA PHE A 414 -14.82 -11.50 -0.67
C PHE A 414 -16.08 -12.29 -0.40
N ALA A 415 -16.42 -12.51 0.88
CA ALA A 415 -17.61 -13.29 1.24
C ALA A 415 -18.91 -12.65 0.69
N LYS A 416 -19.00 -11.32 0.76
CA LYS A 416 -20.15 -10.57 0.23
C LYS A 416 -20.26 -10.69 -1.28
N GLU A 417 -19.12 -10.69 -1.96
CA GLU A 417 -19.07 -10.84 -3.41
C GLU A 417 -19.39 -12.27 -3.83
N ALA A 418 -18.82 -13.28 -3.14
CA ALA A 418 -19.15 -14.70 -3.34
C ALA A 418 -20.66 -14.96 -3.22
N GLN A 419 -21.29 -14.44 -2.17
CA GLN A 419 -22.73 -14.57 -1.93
C GLN A 419 -23.57 -13.88 -3.04
N ARG A 420 -23.04 -12.82 -3.63
CA ARG A 420 -23.70 -12.11 -4.75
C ARG A 420 -23.61 -12.90 -6.06
N TYR A 421 -22.44 -13.50 -6.35
CA TYR A 421 -22.23 -14.29 -7.58
C TYR A 421 -22.87 -15.68 -7.50
N TYR A 422 -22.85 -16.28 -6.31
CA TYR A 422 -23.38 -17.63 -6.04
C TYR A 422 -24.37 -17.59 -4.86
N PRO A 423 -25.62 -17.11 -5.07
CA PRO A 423 -26.59 -16.92 -3.98
C PRO A 423 -26.94 -18.21 -3.21
N GLY A 424 -26.65 -19.38 -3.79
CA GLY A 424 -26.85 -20.69 -3.14
C GLY A 424 -25.63 -21.21 -2.39
N ASP A 425 -24.49 -20.54 -2.51
CA ASP A 425 -23.25 -20.89 -1.81
C ASP A 425 -23.12 -20.03 -0.55
N TYR A 426 -23.08 -20.69 0.60
CA TYR A 426 -23.04 -20.02 1.91
C TYR A 426 -21.61 -19.69 2.35
N TYR A 427 -20.77 -19.15 1.44
CA TYR A 427 -19.44 -18.68 1.84
C TYR A 427 -19.56 -17.58 2.90
N ARG A 428 -18.85 -17.72 4.01
CA ARG A 428 -18.88 -16.79 5.13
C ARG A 428 -17.48 -16.52 5.69
N GLY A 429 -17.34 -15.38 6.32
CA GLY A 429 -16.13 -14.99 7.02
C GLY A 429 -15.10 -14.33 6.12
N GLY A 430 -13.83 -14.45 6.51
CA GLY A 430 -12.70 -13.96 5.73
C GLY A 430 -12.23 -14.98 4.69
N LYS A 431 -11.36 -14.55 3.77
CA LYS A 431 -10.61 -15.40 2.83
C LYS A 431 -9.16 -15.51 3.31
N VAL A 432 -8.74 -16.73 3.66
CA VAL A 432 -7.33 -16.98 4.04
C VAL A 432 -6.46 -16.94 2.80
N ASP A 433 -5.55 -15.96 2.74
CA ASP A 433 -4.66 -15.77 1.62
C ASP A 433 -3.27 -15.28 2.03
N ASP A 434 -2.35 -15.19 1.06
CA ASP A 434 -1.13 -14.42 1.17
C ASP A 434 -1.48 -12.94 1.33
N ILE A 435 -0.68 -12.18 2.05
CA ILE A 435 -0.97 -10.77 2.37
C ILE A 435 0.29 -9.95 2.13
N CYS A 436 0.19 -8.96 1.28
CA CYS A 436 1.22 -7.95 1.06
C CYS A 436 0.61 -6.55 1.09
N ALA A 437 1.13 -5.67 1.96
CA ALA A 437 0.75 -4.26 2.08
C ALA A 437 1.98 -3.38 2.01
N LEU A 438 2.08 -2.56 0.97
CA LEU A 438 3.14 -1.59 0.72
C LEU A 438 2.60 -0.20 0.99
N ILE A 439 3.28 0.57 1.84
CA ILE A 439 2.88 1.91 2.27
C ILE A 439 3.93 2.93 1.89
N LEU A 440 3.49 4.03 1.27
CA LEU A 440 4.28 5.26 1.08
C LEU A 440 3.67 6.38 1.93
N VAL A 441 4.50 7.07 2.69
CA VAL A 441 4.14 8.33 3.38
C VAL A 441 4.90 9.46 2.68
N ALA A 442 4.17 10.47 2.19
CA ALA A 442 4.77 11.63 1.53
C ALA A 442 5.24 12.66 2.56
N VAL A 443 6.49 13.07 2.47
CA VAL A 443 7.09 14.10 3.34
C VAL A 443 7.63 15.22 2.46
N ASP A 444 7.16 16.44 2.67
CA ASP A 444 7.71 17.63 2.00
C ASP A 444 8.96 18.10 2.73
N GLU A 445 10.12 17.95 2.09
CA GLU A 445 11.41 18.30 2.66
C GLU A 445 11.64 19.84 2.67
N SER A 446 10.81 20.61 1.98
CA SER A 446 10.87 22.09 2.00
C SER A 446 10.25 22.68 3.27
N ILE A 447 9.43 21.92 3.98
CA ILE A 447 8.88 22.28 5.29
C ILE A 447 10.00 22.08 6.32
N VAL A 448 10.88 23.05 6.43
CA VAL A 448 11.89 23.10 7.50
C VAL A 448 11.12 23.27 8.80
N ALA A 449 11.39 22.41 9.78
CA ALA A 449 10.91 22.63 11.13
C ALA A 449 11.28 24.05 11.57
N ASN A 450 10.31 24.96 11.62
CA ASN A 450 10.46 26.36 12.08
C ASN A 450 10.72 26.41 13.60
N GLY A 451 11.61 25.55 14.09
CA GLY A 451 11.90 25.32 15.51
C GLY A 451 13.16 25.95 16.06
N ASP A 452 14.04 26.55 15.24
CA ASP A 452 15.35 27.01 15.73
C ASP A 452 15.65 28.52 15.50
N GLY A 453 14.62 29.34 15.34
CA GLY A 453 14.75 30.77 15.01
C GLY A 453 14.25 31.77 16.05
N SER A 454 13.99 31.39 17.31
CA SER A 454 13.60 32.38 18.33
C SER A 454 14.16 32.09 19.72
N LYS A 455 15.48 32.08 19.88
CA LYS A 455 16.18 32.36 21.13
C LYS A 455 17.41 33.19 20.80
N SER A 456 17.24 34.47 20.67
CA SER A 456 18.28 35.47 20.86
C SER A 456 17.73 36.57 21.76
#